data_9c821bb331fb1f9b4520e22fd4957472
#
_entry.id   9c821bb331fb1f9b4520e22fd4957472
#
_cell.length_a   1.000
_cell.length_b   1.000
_cell.length_c   1.000
_cell.angle_alpha   90.00
_cell.angle_beta   90.00
_cell.angle_gamma   90.00
#
_symmetry.space_group_name_H-M   'P 1'
#
loop_
_entity.id
_entity.type
_entity.pdbx_description
1 polymer ?
#
loop_
_entity_poly.entity_id
_entity_poly.type
_entity_poly.pdbx_seq_one_letter_code
_entity_poly.pdbx_strand_id
1 'polypeptide(L)'
;MLFQGATMTIKNNRSRALKALSAASVLALGAAVLTGCSAATTAGGCELGSEQDGDLVLKLGTALPLTGNLAFLGPPEEAGAALAIDEINAANKGLTIDATFGDSGDTDNKAYDTEIPRLLGAGVQAIVGAASSGVSLQFIDRVIAECVIHFSPANTSAAFTDYEDKGLYFRTAPSDVLQGEVLGNLIAEDGHQRISMIVLNDSYGTGLAQFTTEAFEAAGGEVIAAPTYNTGDTNFTSQISEALAGDPDAIVLVTFDEAKTIVPELTSQFPGKDLYFVDGNLTNYSEDFAAGTLEGAKGTYPGVNEAKIADFVAKLDSNWQARGNAALELNAYGPETYDAVIVLALAALEARSTQGANISEKLQEVSGGSGNGTKCTSFAECADIINGGGTADYDGPSGAITFNDVGDPTDGNILIQQFDGNNVPATIRG
;
A
#
# COMPACT_ATOMS: atom_id res chain seq x y z
N MET A 1 -61.99 -12.22 -1.31
CA MET A 1 -62.27 -12.17 -2.75
C MET A 1 -61.08 -12.77 -3.46
N LEU A 2 -61.30 -13.93 -4.03
CA LEU A 2 -60.40 -14.73 -4.88
C LEU A 2 -60.23 -14.10 -6.26
N PHE A 3 -59.08 -14.24 -6.87
CA PHE A 3 -58.86 -14.55 -8.30
C PHE A 3 -57.41 -15.07 -8.44
N GLN A 4 -57.25 -16.34 -8.61
CA GLN A 4 -56.73 -17.23 -9.65
C GLN A 4 -56.17 -16.49 -10.88
N GLY A 5 -54.89 -16.63 -11.37
CA GLY A 5 -54.32 -17.86 -11.88
C GLY A 5 -54.26 -17.80 -13.39
N ALA A 6 -53.08 -17.88 -14.00
CA ALA A 6 -52.90 -18.45 -15.35
C ALA A 6 -51.44 -18.77 -15.63
N THR A 7 -51.18 -20.06 -15.61
CA THR A 7 -50.00 -20.77 -16.13
C THR A 7 -50.13 -20.88 -17.66
N MET A 8 -49.07 -20.58 -18.42
CA MET A 8 -49.06 -20.89 -19.84
C MET A 8 -47.78 -21.71 -20.20
N THR A 9 -48.03 -23.00 -20.35
CA THR A 9 -47.11 -24.02 -20.89
C THR A 9 -47.21 -24.01 -22.38
N ILE A 10 -46.14 -23.98 -23.14
CA ILE A 10 -46.13 -24.36 -24.57
C ILE A 10 -45.13 -25.48 -24.79
N LYS A 11 -45.69 -26.55 -25.38
CA LYS A 11 -45.11 -27.83 -25.71
C LYS A 11 -44.24 -27.82 -26.96
N ASN A 12 -43.26 -28.74 -26.92
CA ASN A 12 -42.53 -29.39 -28.04
C ASN A 12 -43.30 -29.55 -29.33
N ASN A 13 -42.56 -29.48 -30.45
CA ASN A 13 -42.75 -30.47 -31.51
C ASN A 13 -41.47 -30.80 -32.29
N ARG A 14 -41.25 -32.09 -32.42
CA ARG A 14 -40.21 -32.79 -33.19
C ARG A 14 -40.61 -32.94 -34.68
N SER A 15 -39.63 -32.97 -35.56
CA SER A 15 -39.61 -33.94 -36.71
C SER A 15 -38.26 -33.83 -37.45
N ARG A 16 -37.58 -34.81 -37.49
CA ARG A 16 -36.98 -35.89 -38.29
C ARG A 16 -37.07 -35.75 -39.83
N ALA A 17 -35.90 -35.90 -40.51
CA ALA A 17 -35.63 -36.74 -41.70
C ALA A 17 -34.17 -36.49 -42.14
N LEU A 18 -33.35 -37.39 -42.13
CA LEU A 18 -32.78 -38.53 -42.88
C LEU A 18 -32.62 -38.36 -44.40
N LYS A 19 -31.38 -38.58 -44.84
CA LYS A 19 -30.76 -39.40 -45.93
C LYS A 19 -29.65 -38.62 -46.62
N ALA A 20 -28.42 -39.01 -46.69
CA ALA A 20 -27.62 -40.19 -47.02
C ALA A 20 -27.00 -40.10 -48.42
N LEU A 21 -25.69 -40.47 -48.52
CA LEU A 21 -24.79 -40.87 -49.61
C LEU A 21 -24.28 -39.77 -50.56
N SER A 22 -22.98 -39.65 -50.92
CA SER A 22 -22.07 -40.68 -51.45
C SER A 22 -20.60 -40.21 -51.37
N ALA A 23 -19.70 -41.16 -51.38
CA ALA A 23 -18.27 -41.11 -51.34
C ALA A 23 -17.61 -40.58 -52.64
N ALA A 24 -16.44 -39.96 -52.54
CA ALA A 24 -15.31 -40.12 -53.44
C ALA A 24 -13.99 -39.72 -52.80
N SER A 25 -13.08 -40.63 -52.75
CA SER A 25 -11.73 -40.58 -52.22
C SER A 25 -10.79 -39.73 -53.07
N VAL A 26 -9.98 -38.84 -52.44
CA VAL A 26 -8.65 -38.49 -52.99
C VAL A 26 -7.69 -38.35 -51.82
N LEU A 27 -6.72 -39.25 -51.74
CA LEU A 27 -5.54 -39.12 -50.87
C LEU A 27 -4.69 -37.96 -51.39
N ALA A 28 -4.47 -36.95 -50.50
CA ALA A 28 -3.34 -36.05 -50.58
C ALA A 28 -2.66 -36.06 -49.22
N LEU A 29 -1.47 -36.70 -49.14
CA LEU A 29 -0.55 -36.53 -48.00
C LEU A 29 -0.11 -35.08 -47.96
N GLY A 30 -0.68 -34.30 -47.03
CA GLY A 30 -0.15 -33.03 -46.61
C GLY A 30 0.27 -33.18 -45.17
N ALA A 31 1.57 -33.15 -44.88
CA ALA A 31 2.09 -33.03 -43.53
C ALA A 31 1.59 -31.71 -42.94
N ALA A 32 0.49 -31.77 -42.18
CA ALA A 32 0.09 -30.67 -41.31
C ALA A 32 1.05 -30.65 -40.14
N VAL A 33 2.00 -29.72 -40.18
CA VAL A 33 2.71 -29.26 -38.97
C VAL A 33 1.64 -28.69 -38.05
N LEU A 34 1.23 -29.48 -37.08
CA LEU A 34 0.49 -29.00 -35.92
C LEU A 34 1.45 -28.08 -35.14
N THR A 35 1.54 -26.82 -35.53
CA THR A 35 1.91 -25.76 -34.58
C THR A 35 0.80 -25.73 -33.54
N GLY A 36 1.00 -26.45 -32.44
CA GLY A 36 0.21 -26.26 -31.24
C GLY A 36 0.39 -24.80 -30.81
N CYS A 37 -0.62 -23.97 -31.02
CA CYS A 37 -0.78 -22.79 -30.22
C CYS A 37 -0.95 -23.30 -28.81
N SER A 38 0.14 -23.33 -28.01
CA SER A 38 0.03 -23.27 -26.57
C SER A 38 -0.82 -22.03 -26.28
N ALA A 39 -2.00 -22.20 -25.74
CA ALA A 39 -2.73 -21.08 -25.19
C ALA A 39 -1.77 -20.45 -24.17
N ALA A 40 -1.35 -19.23 -24.41
CA ALA A 40 -0.54 -18.50 -23.45
C ALA A 40 -1.35 -18.45 -22.14
N THR A 41 -0.76 -18.92 -21.06
CA THR A 41 -1.35 -18.78 -19.75
C THR A 41 -1.27 -17.29 -19.40
N THR A 42 -2.34 -16.69 -18.87
CA THR A 42 -2.38 -15.27 -18.52
C THR A 42 -2.73 -15.13 -17.04
N ALA A 43 -2.05 -14.22 -16.36
CA ALA A 43 -2.41 -13.73 -15.04
C ALA A 43 -3.01 -12.34 -15.22
N GLY A 44 -4.27 -12.14 -14.81
CA GLY A 44 -4.94 -10.85 -14.92
C GLY A 44 -4.95 -10.20 -16.31
N GLY A 45 -4.73 -11.00 -17.38
CA GLY A 45 -4.63 -10.51 -18.77
C GLY A 45 -3.20 -10.21 -19.25
N CYS A 46 -2.19 -10.38 -18.41
CA CYS A 46 -0.77 -10.35 -18.78
C CYS A 46 -0.27 -11.75 -19.11
N GLU A 47 0.55 -11.88 -20.15
CA GLU A 47 1.12 -13.17 -20.54
C GLU A 47 2.18 -13.62 -19.52
N LEU A 48 2.07 -14.85 -19.05
CA LEU A 48 3.13 -15.45 -18.24
C LEU A 48 4.33 -15.77 -19.13
N GLY A 49 5.50 -15.33 -18.69
CA GLY A 49 6.76 -15.65 -19.35
C GLY A 49 7.24 -17.06 -19.04
N SER A 50 8.21 -17.52 -19.81
CA SER A 50 8.93 -18.75 -19.49
C SER A 50 9.89 -18.53 -18.30
N GLU A 51 10.16 -19.61 -17.56
CA GLU A 51 11.24 -19.64 -16.60
C GLU A 51 12.58 -19.24 -17.25
N GLN A 52 13.43 -18.57 -16.50
CA GLN A 52 14.76 -18.15 -16.91
C GLN A 52 15.80 -19.08 -16.30
N ASP A 53 16.82 -19.42 -17.08
CA ASP A 53 17.97 -20.18 -16.59
C ASP A 53 19.05 -19.24 -16.03
N GLY A 54 19.70 -19.66 -14.95
CA GLY A 54 20.80 -18.91 -14.31
C GLY A 54 20.33 -17.84 -13.34
N ASP A 55 21.23 -16.91 -13.04
CA ASP A 55 20.98 -15.83 -12.08
C ASP A 55 20.03 -14.78 -12.69
N LEU A 56 19.05 -14.35 -11.90
CA LEU A 56 18.05 -13.37 -12.29
C LEU A 56 18.55 -11.95 -12.02
N VAL A 57 18.14 -11.00 -12.85
CA VAL A 57 18.31 -9.56 -12.61
C VAL A 57 16.93 -8.90 -12.61
N LEU A 58 16.41 -8.57 -11.43
CA LEU A 58 15.17 -7.84 -11.27
C LEU A 58 15.44 -6.33 -11.41
N LYS A 59 14.88 -5.72 -12.44
CA LYS A 59 14.90 -4.26 -12.58
C LYS A 59 13.77 -3.67 -11.75
N LEU A 60 14.13 -2.95 -10.70
CA LEU A 60 13.22 -2.35 -9.75
C LEU A 60 13.20 -0.83 -9.91
N GLY A 61 12.01 -0.24 -10.05
CA GLY A 61 11.81 1.19 -9.92
C GLY A 61 11.35 1.56 -8.52
N THR A 62 11.75 2.73 -8.01
CA THR A 62 11.06 3.34 -6.87
C THR A 62 10.38 4.62 -7.31
N ALA A 63 9.21 4.94 -6.76
CA ALA A 63 8.51 6.20 -6.92
C ALA A 63 8.07 6.66 -5.53
N LEU A 64 9.05 7.15 -4.74
CA LEU A 64 8.88 7.51 -3.33
C LEU A 64 8.79 9.03 -3.18
N PRO A 65 8.19 9.58 -2.11
CA PRO A 65 7.91 11.01 -2.01
C PRO A 65 9.15 11.81 -1.62
N LEU A 66 10.04 12.08 -2.57
CA LEU A 66 11.24 12.92 -2.32
C LEU A 66 10.89 14.41 -2.27
N THR A 67 9.77 14.80 -2.89
CA THR A 67 9.20 16.13 -2.86
C THR A 67 7.70 16.09 -2.58
N GLY A 68 7.10 17.25 -2.27
CA GLY A 68 5.67 17.36 -1.98
C GLY A 68 5.36 17.25 -0.48
N ASN A 69 4.07 17.15 -0.18
CA ASN A 69 3.54 17.23 1.19
C ASN A 69 3.76 15.97 2.07
N LEU A 70 4.31 14.90 1.50
CA LEU A 70 4.80 13.71 2.21
C LEU A 70 6.32 13.55 2.13
N ALA A 71 7.08 14.59 1.78
CA ALA A 71 8.52 14.49 1.62
C ALA A 71 9.27 14.01 2.87
N PHE A 72 8.69 14.11 4.05
CA PHE A 72 9.27 13.59 5.29
C PHE A 72 9.30 12.05 5.36
N LEU A 73 8.45 11.34 4.57
CA LEU A 73 8.45 9.89 4.43
C LEU A 73 9.51 9.38 3.42
N GLY A 74 9.97 10.23 2.52
CA GLY A 74 10.93 9.85 1.48
C GLY A 74 12.21 9.21 2.02
N PRO A 75 12.94 9.85 2.96
CA PRO A 75 14.18 9.29 3.50
C PRO A 75 14.06 7.90 4.13
N PRO A 76 13.11 7.59 5.04
CA PRO A 76 12.99 6.26 5.61
C PRO A 76 12.54 5.20 4.58
N GLU A 77 11.68 5.54 3.64
CA GLU A 77 11.27 4.62 2.57
C GLU A 77 12.43 4.32 1.61
N GLU A 78 13.20 5.35 1.17
CA GLU A 78 14.41 5.11 0.37
C GLU A 78 15.44 4.29 1.12
N ALA A 79 15.62 4.53 2.43
CA ALA A 79 16.53 3.76 3.26
C ALA A 79 16.12 2.28 3.31
N GLY A 80 14.82 2.00 3.46
CA GLY A 80 14.25 0.64 3.42
C GLY A 80 14.55 -0.07 2.12
N ALA A 81 14.24 0.57 0.98
CA ALA A 81 14.53 0.03 -0.33
C ALA A 81 16.03 -0.21 -0.53
N ALA A 82 16.87 0.77 -0.17
CA ALA A 82 18.31 0.69 -0.34
C ALA A 82 18.94 -0.42 0.49
N LEU A 83 18.53 -0.60 1.73
CA LEU A 83 19.00 -1.66 2.61
C LEU A 83 18.65 -3.05 2.06
N ALA A 84 17.39 -3.23 1.63
CA ALA A 84 16.94 -4.49 1.05
C ALA A 84 17.72 -4.85 -0.22
N ILE A 85 17.93 -3.88 -1.13
CA ILE A 85 18.73 -4.07 -2.34
C ILE A 85 20.17 -4.48 -2.03
N ASP A 86 20.81 -3.83 -1.05
CA ASP A 86 22.18 -4.18 -0.64
C ASP A 86 22.25 -5.61 -0.11
N GLU A 87 21.30 -6.02 0.73
CA GLU A 87 21.29 -7.37 1.30
C GLU A 87 21.01 -8.45 0.27
N ILE A 88 20.07 -8.22 -0.64
CA ILE A 88 19.76 -9.13 -1.75
C ILE A 88 20.99 -9.31 -2.63
N ASN A 89 21.62 -8.20 -3.04
CA ASN A 89 22.77 -8.24 -3.93
C ASN A 89 24.01 -8.88 -3.26
N ALA A 90 24.18 -8.67 -1.95
CA ALA A 90 25.26 -9.28 -1.19
C ALA A 90 25.06 -10.78 -0.92
N ALA A 91 23.82 -11.26 -0.89
CA ALA A 91 23.50 -12.65 -0.55
C ALA A 91 23.99 -13.66 -1.59
N ASN A 92 24.12 -13.28 -2.87
CA ASN A 92 24.52 -14.16 -3.97
C ASN A 92 23.69 -15.45 -4.04
N LYS A 93 22.36 -15.33 -4.02
CA LYS A 93 21.41 -16.46 -3.98
C LYS A 93 20.65 -16.67 -5.29
N GLY A 94 21.22 -16.27 -6.44
CA GLY A 94 20.63 -16.49 -7.77
C GLY A 94 19.73 -15.34 -8.24
N LEU A 95 19.68 -14.22 -7.50
CA LEU A 95 19.00 -13.01 -7.92
C LEU A 95 19.77 -11.77 -7.46
N THR A 96 19.77 -10.74 -8.32
CA THR A 96 20.24 -9.39 -8.01
C THR A 96 19.21 -8.36 -8.42
N ILE A 97 19.25 -7.18 -7.80
CA ILE A 97 18.38 -6.05 -8.15
C ILE A 97 19.20 -4.97 -8.85
N ASP A 98 18.71 -4.51 -10.00
CA ASP A 98 19.16 -3.31 -10.72
C ASP A 98 18.10 -2.22 -10.49
N ALA A 99 18.38 -1.28 -9.59
CA ALA A 99 17.41 -0.32 -9.10
C ALA A 99 17.52 1.04 -9.79
N THR A 100 16.37 1.66 -10.05
CA THR A 100 16.24 3.04 -10.55
C THR A 100 15.33 3.82 -9.62
N PHE A 101 15.88 4.79 -8.90
CA PHE A 101 15.13 5.63 -7.96
C PHE A 101 14.44 6.80 -8.67
N GLY A 102 13.22 7.14 -8.20
CA GLY A 102 12.41 8.22 -8.73
C GLY A 102 11.54 8.89 -7.67
N ASP A 103 11.16 10.14 -7.95
CA ASP A 103 10.31 10.96 -7.10
C ASP A 103 8.84 10.80 -7.48
N SER A 104 7.99 10.42 -6.53
CA SER A 104 6.54 10.41 -6.77
C SER A 104 5.92 11.80 -6.72
N GLY A 105 6.53 12.71 -5.96
CA GLY A 105 5.91 14.00 -5.65
C GLY A 105 4.57 13.85 -4.97
N ASP A 106 3.71 14.82 -5.23
CA ASP A 106 2.31 14.86 -4.79
C ASP A 106 1.35 15.21 -5.95
N THR A 107 0.05 15.35 -5.66
CA THR A 107 -0.95 15.67 -6.69
C THR A 107 -0.92 17.12 -7.16
N ASP A 108 -0.16 18.02 -6.51
CA ASP A 108 0.05 19.39 -6.93
C ASP A 108 1.30 19.51 -7.84
N ASN A 109 2.48 19.03 -7.39
CA ASN A 109 3.72 19.11 -8.14
C ASN A 109 3.84 18.08 -9.27
N LYS A 110 3.15 16.93 -9.14
CA LYS A 110 2.99 15.88 -10.16
C LYS A 110 4.30 15.30 -10.71
N ALA A 111 5.32 15.13 -9.85
CA ALA A 111 6.60 14.58 -10.29
C ALA A 111 6.42 13.18 -10.94
N TYR A 112 5.43 12.39 -10.50
CA TYR A 112 5.07 11.09 -11.07
C TYR A 112 4.77 11.13 -12.58
N ASP A 113 4.28 12.26 -13.11
CA ASP A 113 3.97 12.38 -14.56
C ASP A 113 5.21 12.26 -15.44
N THR A 114 6.38 12.60 -14.91
CA THR A 114 7.67 12.44 -15.57
C THR A 114 8.36 11.15 -15.17
N GLU A 115 8.32 10.81 -13.88
CA GLU A 115 9.09 9.70 -13.34
C GLU A 115 8.51 8.34 -13.74
N ILE A 116 7.21 8.14 -13.70
CA ILE A 116 6.61 6.84 -14.09
C ILE A 116 6.93 6.48 -15.54
N PRO A 117 6.76 7.37 -16.55
CA PRO A 117 7.22 7.06 -17.91
C PRO A 117 8.72 6.78 -18.02
N ARG A 118 9.58 7.45 -17.21
CA ARG A 118 11.01 7.20 -17.18
C ARG A 118 11.34 5.81 -16.65
N LEU A 119 10.71 5.39 -15.56
CA LEU A 119 10.87 4.06 -14.96
C LEU A 119 10.38 2.96 -15.92
N LEU A 120 9.18 3.10 -16.48
CA LEU A 120 8.66 2.15 -17.47
C LEU A 120 9.54 2.08 -18.72
N GLY A 121 10.04 3.22 -19.19
CA GLY A 121 11.00 3.29 -20.30
C GLY A 121 12.35 2.66 -20.02
N ALA A 122 12.77 2.56 -18.75
CA ALA A 122 13.95 1.82 -18.32
C ALA A 122 13.71 0.30 -18.27
N GLY A 123 12.48 -0.13 -18.43
CA GLY A 123 12.08 -1.54 -18.45
C GLY A 123 12.05 -2.17 -17.06
N VAL A 124 11.64 -1.42 -16.04
CA VAL A 124 11.41 -1.96 -14.70
C VAL A 124 10.27 -2.99 -14.72
N GLN A 125 10.35 -3.96 -13.84
CA GLN A 125 9.40 -5.06 -13.74
C GLN A 125 8.48 -4.92 -12.51
N ALA A 126 8.91 -4.08 -11.55
CA ALA A 126 8.11 -3.65 -10.43
C ALA A 126 8.45 -2.18 -10.08
N ILE A 127 7.46 -1.45 -9.57
CA ILE A 127 7.62 -0.10 -9.02
C ILE A 127 7.17 -0.13 -7.56
N VAL A 128 8.09 0.23 -6.65
CA VAL A 128 7.81 0.40 -5.22
C VAL A 128 7.45 1.87 -4.95
N GLY A 129 6.30 2.11 -4.36
CA GLY A 129 5.69 3.43 -4.17
C GLY A 129 4.40 3.56 -4.99
N ALA A 130 3.68 4.71 -4.96
CA ALA A 130 3.97 5.86 -4.13
C ALA A 130 3.52 5.66 -2.68
N ALA A 131 3.95 6.56 -1.79
CA ALA A 131 3.42 6.60 -0.42
C ALA A 131 1.96 7.10 -0.41
N SER A 132 1.69 8.22 -1.06
CA SER A 132 0.33 8.79 -1.15
C SER A 132 -0.60 7.91 -1.98
N SER A 133 -1.75 7.54 -1.38
CA SER A 133 -2.82 6.82 -2.08
C SER A 133 -3.38 7.63 -3.26
N GLY A 134 -3.57 8.94 -3.07
CA GLY A 134 -4.03 9.84 -4.13
C GLY A 134 -3.07 9.91 -5.32
N VAL A 135 -1.76 9.84 -5.07
CA VAL A 135 -0.73 9.83 -6.11
C VAL A 135 -0.70 8.48 -6.83
N SER A 136 -0.70 7.36 -6.09
CA SER A 136 -0.73 6.01 -6.69
C SER A 136 -1.89 5.82 -7.66
N LEU A 137 -3.07 6.32 -7.33
CA LEU A 137 -4.25 6.29 -8.20
C LEU A 137 -4.10 7.11 -9.50
N GLN A 138 -3.16 8.06 -9.57
CA GLN A 138 -2.91 8.81 -10.81
C GLN A 138 -2.17 7.99 -11.86
N PHE A 139 -1.43 6.96 -11.45
CA PHE A 139 -0.55 6.26 -12.38
C PHE A 139 -0.72 4.72 -12.37
N ILE A 140 -1.48 4.14 -11.45
CA ILE A 140 -1.67 2.68 -11.33
C ILE A 140 -2.08 2.05 -12.67
N ASP A 141 -3.06 2.61 -13.38
CA ASP A 141 -3.52 2.10 -14.69
C ASP A 141 -2.38 2.02 -15.71
N ARG A 142 -1.48 3.02 -15.70
CA ARG A 142 -0.33 3.06 -16.62
C ARG A 142 0.67 1.95 -16.30
N VAL A 143 0.92 1.70 -15.02
CA VAL A 143 1.86 0.65 -14.55
C VAL A 143 1.32 -0.74 -14.88
N ILE A 144 0.06 -1.01 -14.53
CA ILE A 144 -0.56 -2.32 -14.78
C ILE A 144 -0.84 -2.59 -16.27
N ALA A 145 -0.97 -1.54 -17.09
CA ALA A 145 -1.11 -1.70 -18.54
C ALA A 145 0.16 -2.28 -19.18
N GLU A 146 1.34 -1.99 -18.63
CA GLU A 146 2.63 -2.51 -19.06
C GLU A 146 3.00 -3.84 -18.37
N CYS A 147 2.06 -4.45 -17.63
CA CYS A 147 2.27 -5.69 -16.88
C CYS A 147 3.43 -5.58 -15.86
N VAL A 148 3.62 -4.40 -15.29
CA VAL A 148 4.58 -4.09 -14.23
C VAL A 148 3.84 -4.14 -12.89
N ILE A 149 4.47 -4.72 -11.86
CA ILE A 149 3.90 -4.72 -10.51
C ILE A 149 3.95 -3.30 -9.93
N HIS A 150 2.84 -2.86 -9.35
CA HIS A 150 2.75 -1.68 -8.53
C HIS A 150 2.67 -2.11 -7.06
N PHE A 151 3.71 -1.83 -6.29
CA PHE A 151 3.80 -2.26 -4.90
C PHE A 151 3.98 -1.04 -3.98
N SER A 152 2.98 -0.71 -3.17
CA SER A 152 3.10 0.41 -2.24
C SER A 152 3.45 -0.04 -0.81
N PRO A 153 4.45 0.59 -0.18
CA PRO A 153 4.72 0.35 1.24
C PRO A 153 3.75 1.09 2.17
N ALA A 154 3.06 2.14 1.69
CA ALA A 154 2.36 3.11 2.54
C ALA A 154 0.95 3.50 2.06
N ASN A 155 0.43 2.96 0.96
CA ASN A 155 -0.95 3.21 0.57
C ASN A 155 -1.91 2.50 1.53
N THR A 156 -2.76 3.28 2.19
CA THR A 156 -3.75 2.77 3.16
C THR A 156 -5.19 2.85 2.67
N SER A 157 -5.47 3.64 1.63
CA SER A 157 -6.83 3.79 1.10
C SER A 157 -7.51 2.44 0.79
N ALA A 158 -8.75 2.27 1.25
CA ALA A 158 -9.57 1.10 0.93
C ALA A 158 -9.92 0.98 -0.56
N ALA A 159 -9.73 2.06 -1.34
CA ALA A 159 -10.00 2.05 -2.77
C ALA A 159 -9.13 1.05 -3.55
N PHE A 160 -8.00 0.62 -2.99
CA PHE A 160 -7.13 -0.37 -3.63
C PHE A 160 -7.63 -1.81 -3.48
N THR A 161 -8.37 -2.13 -2.42
CA THR A 161 -8.87 -3.49 -2.15
C THR A 161 -9.74 -4.05 -3.28
N ASP A 162 -10.58 -3.19 -3.87
CA ASP A 162 -11.49 -3.57 -4.98
C ASP A 162 -11.04 -2.97 -6.33
N TYR A 163 -9.77 -2.54 -6.46
CA TYR A 163 -9.27 -1.95 -7.70
C TYR A 163 -9.08 -3.01 -8.79
N GLU A 164 -9.44 -2.67 -10.03
CA GLU A 164 -9.29 -3.54 -11.21
C GLU A 164 -7.83 -3.57 -11.69
N ASP A 165 -6.93 -4.11 -10.88
CA ASP A 165 -5.47 -4.07 -11.03
C ASP A 165 -4.86 -5.27 -11.77
N LYS A 166 -5.67 -6.21 -12.22
CA LYS A 166 -5.23 -7.47 -12.86
C LYS A 166 -4.37 -8.37 -11.96
N GLY A 167 -4.41 -8.20 -10.64
CA GLY A 167 -3.56 -8.90 -9.68
C GLY A 167 -2.12 -8.40 -9.67
N LEU A 168 -1.87 -7.15 -10.07
CA LEU A 168 -0.53 -6.53 -10.13
C LEU A 168 -0.31 -5.44 -9.09
N TYR A 169 -1.30 -5.15 -8.23
CA TYR A 169 -1.14 -4.23 -7.11
C TYR A 169 -1.00 -5.00 -5.80
N PHE A 170 -0.03 -4.57 -4.98
CA PHE A 170 0.22 -5.10 -3.64
C PHE A 170 0.60 -3.97 -2.69
N ARG A 171 0.40 -4.18 -1.39
CA ARG A 171 0.84 -3.25 -0.36
C ARG A 171 1.24 -3.96 0.93
N THR A 172 2.22 -3.40 1.63
CA THR A 172 2.59 -3.84 2.99
C THR A 172 1.87 -3.07 4.09
N ALA A 173 1.37 -1.86 3.83
CA ALA A 173 0.54 -1.12 4.77
C ALA A 173 -0.89 -1.69 4.86
N PRO A 174 -1.49 -1.81 6.06
CA PRO A 174 -2.88 -2.21 6.21
C PRO A 174 -3.86 -1.14 5.71
N SER A 175 -5.10 -1.55 5.45
CA SER A 175 -6.15 -0.64 4.98
C SER A 175 -6.63 0.35 6.04
N ASP A 176 -7.05 1.55 5.61
CA ASP A 176 -7.73 2.58 6.41
C ASP A 176 -8.99 2.09 7.13
N VAL A 177 -9.57 0.98 6.68
CA VAL A 177 -10.66 0.31 7.41
C VAL A 177 -10.23 0.00 8.84
N LEU A 178 -9.03 -0.57 9.01
CA LEU A 178 -8.48 -0.90 10.34
C LEU A 178 -8.07 0.36 11.10
N GLN A 179 -7.38 1.30 10.44
CA GLN A 179 -6.92 2.52 11.11
C GLN A 179 -8.09 3.40 11.57
N GLY A 180 -9.11 3.55 10.73
CA GLY A 180 -10.32 4.32 11.07
C GLY A 180 -11.09 3.69 12.23
N GLU A 181 -11.21 2.35 12.26
CA GLU A 181 -11.79 1.64 13.39
C GLU A 181 -11.05 1.92 14.69
N VAL A 182 -9.71 1.81 14.68
CA VAL A 182 -8.88 2.07 15.87
C VAL A 182 -8.98 3.53 16.31
N LEU A 183 -8.93 4.48 15.38
CA LEU A 183 -8.99 5.91 15.67
C LEU A 183 -10.37 6.30 16.24
N GLY A 184 -11.46 5.88 15.61
CA GLY A 184 -12.82 6.18 16.08
C GLY A 184 -13.08 5.63 17.48
N ASN A 185 -12.63 4.40 17.75
CA ASN A 185 -12.73 3.79 19.07
C ASN A 185 -11.84 4.51 20.10
N LEU A 186 -10.61 4.91 19.75
CA LEU A 186 -9.73 5.68 20.61
C LEU A 186 -10.37 6.98 21.08
N ILE A 187 -10.97 7.73 20.15
CA ILE A 187 -11.63 9.01 20.46
C ILE A 187 -12.83 8.80 21.40
N ALA A 188 -13.60 7.72 21.20
CA ALA A 188 -14.71 7.37 22.10
C ALA A 188 -14.21 6.90 23.48
N GLU A 189 -13.11 6.13 23.56
CA GLU A 189 -12.47 5.70 24.80
C GLU A 189 -11.97 6.91 25.62
N ASP A 190 -11.50 7.97 24.96
CA ASP A 190 -11.06 9.22 25.61
C ASP A 190 -12.24 10.05 26.14
N GLY A 191 -13.48 9.65 25.81
CA GLY A 191 -14.71 10.21 26.39
C GLY A 191 -15.35 11.32 25.57
N HIS A 192 -14.87 11.59 24.35
CA HIS A 192 -15.45 12.57 23.46
C HIS A 192 -16.80 12.10 22.92
N GLN A 193 -17.71 13.01 22.71
CA GLN A 193 -19.04 12.73 22.20
C GLN A 193 -19.34 13.43 20.87
N ARG A 194 -18.69 14.56 20.62
CA ARG A 194 -18.90 15.37 19.41
C ARG A 194 -17.57 15.84 18.87
N ILE A 195 -17.23 15.39 17.68
CA ILE A 195 -15.97 15.75 17.04
C ILE A 195 -16.19 16.41 15.69
N SER A 196 -15.18 17.13 15.25
CA SER A 196 -15.05 17.58 13.86
C SER A 196 -13.76 17.06 13.27
N MET A 197 -13.67 17.06 11.95
CA MET A 197 -12.46 16.67 11.22
C MET A 197 -12.07 17.79 10.26
N ILE A 198 -10.79 17.89 9.91
CA ILE A 198 -10.29 18.64 8.74
C ILE A 198 -9.63 17.62 7.84
N VAL A 199 -10.09 17.48 6.61
CA VAL A 199 -9.86 16.29 5.79
C VAL A 199 -9.26 16.65 4.43
N LEU A 200 -8.15 16.00 4.07
CA LEU A 200 -7.61 16.05 2.73
C LEU A 200 -8.61 15.44 1.73
N ASN A 201 -8.92 16.15 0.66
CA ASN A 201 -9.89 15.74 -0.36
C ASN A 201 -9.23 14.82 -1.40
N ASP A 202 -8.82 13.64 -0.95
CA ASP A 202 -8.36 12.55 -1.83
C ASP A 202 -8.89 11.20 -1.34
N SER A 203 -8.45 10.09 -1.97
CA SER A 203 -8.92 8.74 -1.63
C SER A 203 -8.46 8.27 -0.24
N TYR A 204 -7.30 8.75 0.25
CA TYR A 204 -6.83 8.49 1.59
C TYR A 204 -7.66 9.27 2.61
N GLY A 205 -7.63 10.61 2.52
CA GLY A 205 -8.24 11.47 3.51
C GLY A 205 -9.74 11.22 3.69
N THR A 206 -10.49 11.17 2.59
CA THR A 206 -11.94 10.93 2.64
C THR A 206 -12.29 9.51 3.09
N GLY A 207 -11.48 8.50 2.73
CA GLY A 207 -11.67 7.12 3.16
C GLY A 207 -11.43 6.95 4.66
N LEU A 208 -10.29 7.41 5.16
CA LEU A 208 -9.95 7.32 6.59
C LEU A 208 -10.97 8.09 7.45
N ALA A 209 -11.39 9.29 6.99
CA ALA A 209 -12.44 10.05 7.68
C ALA A 209 -13.78 9.30 7.73
N GLN A 210 -14.16 8.60 6.64
CA GLN A 210 -15.36 7.78 6.62
C GLN A 210 -15.29 6.65 7.66
N PHE A 211 -14.24 5.82 7.66
CA PHE A 211 -14.12 4.69 8.59
C PHE A 211 -13.98 5.15 10.05
N THR A 212 -13.29 6.27 10.28
CA THR A 212 -13.24 6.91 11.61
C THR A 212 -14.63 7.34 12.07
N THR A 213 -15.42 7.96 11.17
CA THR A 213 -16.80 8.36 11.45
C THR A 213 -17.64 7.14 11.81
N GLU A 214 -17.62 6.09 10.96
CA GLU A 214 -18.41 4.89 11.17
C GLU A 214 -18.11 4.23 12.53
N ALA A 215 -16.83 4.13 12.91
CA ALA A 215 -16.43 3.55 14.18
C ALA A 215 -16.82 4.43 15.38
N PHE A 216 -16.59 5.74 15.28
CA PHE A 216 -16.92 6.69 16.34
C PHE A 216 -18.42 6.77 16.59
N GLU A 217 -19.25 6.83 15.53
CA GLU A 217 -20.72 6.85 15.63
C GLU A 217 -21.27 5.50 16.13
N ALA A 218 -20.66 4.38 15.74
CA ALA A 218 -21.02 3.07 16.30
C ALA A 218 -20.74 2.98 17.81
N ALA A 219 -19.73 3.71 18.30
CA ALA A 219 -19.43 3.85 19.74
C ALA A 219 -20.35 4.87 20.46
N GLY A 220 -21.23 5.56 19.74
CA GLY A 220 -22.21 6.51 20.30
C GLY A 220 -21.83 7.98 20.19
N GLY A 221 -20.75 8.29 19.48
CA GLY A 221 -20.33 9.66 19.18
C GLY A 221 -21.11 10.30 18.02
N GLU A 222 -20.81 11.56 17.73
CA GLU A 222 -21.36 12.34 16.60
C GLU A 222 -20.25 13.11 15.90
N VAL A 223 -20.10 12.92 14.59
CA VAL A 223 -19.22 13.77 13.75
C VAL A 223 -20.06 14.95 13.25
N ILE A 224 -19.76 16.15 13.77
CA ILE A 224 -20.59 17.34 13.50
C ILE A 224 -20.17 18.14 12.27
N ALA A 225 -18.91 18.03 11.86
CA ALA A 225 -18.39 18.63 10.62
C ALA A 225 -17.15 17.89 10.15
N ALA A 226 -16.95 17.82 8.83
CA ALA A 226 -15.74 17.27 8.20
C ALA A 226 -15.40 18.08 6.93
N PRO A 227 -15.05 19.37 7.04
CA PRO A 227 -14.67 20.18 5.90
C PRO A 227 -13.42 19.61 5.23
N THR A 228 -13.43 19.66 3.88
CA THR A 228 -12.32 19.17 3.06
C THR A 228 -11.49 20.31 2.49
N TYR A 229 -10.22 20.00 2.17
CA TYR A 229 -9.31 20.89 1.44
C TYR A 229 -8.55 20.07 0.37
N ASN A 230 -7.94 20.72 -0.61
CA ASN A 230 -7.19 20.05 -1.66
C ASN A 230 -5.68 20.21 -1.47
N THR A 231 -4.90 19.24 -1.95
CA THR A 231 -3.43 19.36 -2.04
C THR A 231 -3.07 20.68 -2.75
N GLY A 232 -2.10 21.41 -2.18
CA GLY A 232 -1.69 22.72 -2.69
C GLY A 232 -2.45 23.91 -2.09
N ASP A 233 -3.53 23.68 -1.33
CA ASP A 233 -4.16 24.75 -0.57
C ASP A 233 -3.21 25.27 0.52
N THR A 234 -3.16 26.59 0.69
CA THR A 234 -2.26 27.26 1.65
C THR A 234 -3.00 28.08 2.71
N ASN A 235 -4.33 28.14 2.65
CA ASN A 235 -5.18 28.85 3.59
C ASN A 235 -6.35 27.94 4.01
N PHE A 236 -6.45 27.70 5.31
CA PHE A 236 -7.40 26.77 5.92
C PHE A 236 -8.41 27.43 6.84
N THR A 237 -8.46 28.77 6.88
CA THR A 237 -9.35 29.54 7.76
C THR A 237 -10.80 29.15 7.62
N SER A 238 -11.25 28.84 6.40
CA SER A 238 -12.64 28.39 6.13
C SER A 238 -12.92 27.04 6.75
N GLN A 239 -12.01 26.07 6.56
CA GLN A 239 -12.14 24.72 7.09
C GLN A 239 -12.07 24.72 8.62
N ILE A 240 -11.14 25.50 9.20
CA ILE A 240 -11.03 25.66 10.66
C ILE A 240 -12.32 26.29 11.22
N SER A 241 -12.83 27.36 10.60
CA SER A 241 -14.07 27.99 11.03
C SER A 241 -15.28 27.05 10.98
N GLU A 242 -15.38 26.23 9.94
CA GLU A 242 -16.45 25.23 9.81
C GLU A 242 -16.31 24.11 10.84
N ALA A 243 -15.09 23.58 11.04
CA ALA A 243 -14.81 22.56 12.03
C ALA A 243 -15.14 23.01 13.45
N LEU A 244 -14.94 24.29 13.77
CA LEU A 244 -15.24 24.88 15.09
C LEU A 244 -16.70 25.29 15.29
N ALA A 245 -17.51 25.42 14.23
CA ALA A 245 -18.83 26.03 14.29
C ALA A 245 -19.82 25.32 15.23
N GLY A 246 -19.64 24.01 15.44
CA GLY A 246 -20.51 23.20 16.30
C GLY A 246 -20.03 23.02 17.74
N ASP A 247 -18.96 23.71 18.17
CA ASP A 247 -18.29 23.53 19.47
C ASP A 247 -17.95 22.04 19.75
N PRO A 248 -17.05 21.43 18.94
CA PRO A 248 -16.64 20.03 19.13
C PRO A 248 -15.85 19.83 20.43
N ASP A 249 -15.84 18.61 20.93
CA ASP A 249 -15.00 18.19 22.07
C ASP A 249 -13.53 18.01 21.65
N ALA A 250 -13.34 17.53 20.43
CA ALA A 250 -12.01 17.28 19.82
C ALA A 250 -12.04 17.48 18.30
N ILE A 251 -10.86 17.64 17.71
CA ILE A 251 -10.69 17.73 16.26
C ILE A 251 -9.70 16.69 15.75
N VAL A 252 -10.07 15.99 14.68
CA VAL A 252 -9.21 15.06 13.95
C VAL A 252 -8.63 15.76 12.72
N LEU A 253 -7.30 15.69 12.58
CA LEU A 253 -6.58 16.22 11.43
C LEU A 253 -6.22 15.07 10.49
N VAL A 254 -7.02 14.84 9.46
CA VAL A 254 -6.71 13.88 8.40
C VAL A 254 -6.03 14.64 7.27
N THR A 255 -4.75 14.94 7.49
CA THR A 255 -3.94 15.85 6.65
C THR A 255 -2.55 15.26 6.42
N PHE A 256 -1.74 15.93 5.63
CA PHE A 256 -0.31 15.69 5.51
C PHE A 256 0.48 16.85 6.17
N ASP A 257 1.53 17.35 5.53
CA ASP A 257 2.38 18.45 6.04
C ASP A 257 1.60 19.78 6.25
N GLU A 258 0.38 19.87 5.69
CA GLU A 258 -0.52 21.02 5.92
C GLU A 258 -0.88 21.19 7.41
N ALA A 259 -0.70 20.15 8.24
CA ALA A 259 -0.81 20.23 9.69
C ALA A 259 0.05 21.36 10.27
N LYS A 260 1.24 21.64 9.69
CA LYS A 260 2.12 22.75 10.11
C LYS A 260 1.47 24.12 9.96
N THR A 261 0.60 24.29 9.00
CA THR A 261 -0.16 25.52 8.77
C THR A 261 -1.47 25.55 9.56
N ILE A 262 -2.15 24.41 9.66
CA ILE A 262 -3.46 24.29 10.34
C ILE A 262 -3.34 24.42 11.85
N VAL A 263 -2.39 23.72 12.48
CA VAL A 263 -2.26 23.61 13.93
C VAL A 263 -2.09 24.97 14.62
N PRO A 264 -1.22 25.89 14.19
CA PRO A 264 -1.07 27.19 14.85
C PRO A 264 -2.36 28.03 14.85
N GLU A 265 -3.09 28.06 13.75
CA GLU A 265 -4.37 28.78 13.67
C GLU A 265 -5.44 28.09 14.51
N LEU A 266 -5.54 26.76 14.40
CA LEU A 266 -6.51 25.96 15.13
C LEU A 266 -6.32 26.08 16.64
N THR A 267 -5.11 25.88 17.17
CA THR A 267 -4.84 25.93 18.61
C THR A 267 -5.05 27.31 19.21
N SER A 268 -4.90 28.39 18.43
CA SER A 268 -5.22 29.73 18.88
C SER A 268 -6.73 29.96 19.08
N GLN A 269 -7.57 29.27 18.31
CA GLN A 269 -9.05 29.38 18.37
C GLN A 269 -9.70 28.27 19.19
N PHE A 270 -8.97 27.19 19.46
CA PHE A 270 -9.43 25.97 20.15
C PHE A 270 -8.47 25.57 21.29
N PRO A 271 -8.20 26.47 22.22
CA PRO A 271 -7.16 26.25 23.24
C PRO A 271 -7.59 25.18 24.24
N GLY A 272 -6.64 24.27 24.57
CA GLY A 272 -6.82 23.24 25.59
C GLY A 272 -7.84 22.16 25.26
N LYS A 273 -8.15 21.97 24.00
CA LYS A 273 -8.97 20.87 23.49
C LYS A 273 -8.11 19.83 22.79
N ASP A 274 -8.61 18.61 22.73
CA ASP A 274 -7.85 17.48 22.22
C ASP A 274 -7.79 17.47 20.69
N LEU A 275 -6.60 17.19 20.17
CA LEU A 275 -6.34 16.99 18.75
C LEU A 275 -5.94 15.54 18.51
N TYR A 276 -6.43 15.00 17.38
CA TYR A 276 -6.05 13.68 16.91
C TYR A 276 -5.38 13.79 15.54
N PHE A 277 -4.30 13.05 15.41
CA PHE A 277 -3.45 12.96 14.22
C PHE A 277 -3.58 11.58 13.59
N VAL A 278 -3.11 11.47 12.37
CA VAL A 278 -3.09 10.22 11.60
C VAL A 278 -1.68 10.02 11.02
N ASP A 279 -1.41 8.86 10.47
CA ASP A 279 -0.09 8.51 9.90
C ASP A 279 0.47 9.55 8.93
N GLY A 280 -0.39 10.16 8.12
CA GLY A 280 0.02 11.19 7.15
C GLY A 280 0.55 12.48 7.75
N ASN A 281 0.39 12.70 9.07
CA ASN A 281 0.85 13.90 9.77
C ASN A 281 1.41 13.62 11.17
N LEU A 282 1.65 12.35 11.51
CA LEU A 282 2.18 11.97 12.82
C LEU A 282 3.72 11.95 12.79
N THR A 283 4.33 13.12 12.89
CA THR A 283 5.78 13.33 12.78
C THR A 283 6.31 14.20 13.94
N ASN A 284 7.62 14.41 13.99
CA ASN A 284 8.28 15.27 14.96
C ASN A 284 8.08 16.75 14.59
N TYR A 285 7.38 17.51 15.45
CA TYR A 285 7.10 18.95 15.30
C TYR A 285 7.90 19.82 16.25
N SER A 286 9.00 19.31 16.83
CA SER A 286 9.79 20.09 17.79
C SER A 286 10.41 21.36 17.22
N GLU A 287 10.68 21.39 15.91
CA GLU A 287 11.22 22.55 15.21
C GLU A 287 10.11 23.44 14.59
N ASP A 288 8.87 22.91 14.47
CA ASP A 288 7.76 23.61 13.80
C ASP A 288 6.90 24.39 14.81
N PHE A 289 6.72 23.88 16.02
CA PHE A 289 5.81 24.47 17.03
C PHE A 289 6.51 24.76 18.35
N ALA A 290 5.98 25.77 19.07
CA ALA A 290 6.41 26.04 20.43
C ALA A 290 6.19 24.80 21.32
N ALA A 291 7.11 24.56 22.26
CA ALA A 291 6.99 23.45 23.20
C ALA A 291 5.62 23.48 23.91
N GLY A 292 5.01 22.31 24.05
CA GLY A 292 3.69 22.13 24.66
C GLY A 292 2.50 22.38 23.75
N THR A 293 2.70 22.79 22.49
CA THR A 293 1.59 23.03 21.55
C THR A 293 0.74 21.79 21.32
N LEU A 294 1.37 20.62 21.21
CA LEU A 294 0.72 19.33 20.95
C LEU A 294 0.74 18.40 22.17
N GLU A 295 1.21 18.86 23.35
CA GLU A 295 1.32 18.00 24.53
C GLU A 295 -0.01 17.31 24.84
N GLY A 296 -0.01 15.96 24.82
CA GLY A 296 -1.19 15.15 25.07
C GLY A 296 -2.01 14.78 23.83
N ALA A 297 -1.84 15.48 22.70
CA ALA A 297 -2.48 15.10 21.44
C ALA A 297 -2.07 13.68 21.04
N LYS A 298 -3.01 12.92 20.48
CA LYS A 298 -2.80 11.53 20.11
C LYS A 298 -2.92 11.31 18.59
N GLY A 299 -2.42 10.19 18.13
CA GLY A 299 -2.61 9.80 16.73
C GLY A 299 -2.49 8.31 16.54
N THR A 300 -2.97 7.83 15.38
CA THR A 300 -2.86 6.44 14.96
C THR A 300 -1.86 6.31 13.82
N TYR A 301 -1.09 5.22 13.83
CA TYR A 301 -0.05 4.96 12.86
C TYR A 301 0.00 3.46 12.53
N PRO A 302 -0.15 3.06 11.24
CA PRO A 302 0.09 1.69 10.80
C PRO A 302 1.57 1.33 10.94
N GLY A 303 1.88 0.21 11.57
CA GLY A 303 3.26 -0.22 11.68
C GLY A 303 3.57 -1.05 12.92
N VAL A 304 4.83 -1.38 13.11
CA VAL A 304 5.34 -2.16 14.24
C VAL A 304 6.01 -1.23 15.25
N ASN A 305 5.83 -1.55 16.52
CA ASN A 305 6.52 -0.81 17.59
C ASN A 305 8.05 -0.94 17.41
N GLU A 306 8.72 0.18 17.15
CA GLU A 306 10.17 0.24 16.87
C GLU A 306 11.03 -0.39 17.96
N ALA A 307 10.57 -0.39 19.22
CA ALA A 307 11.28 -1.06 20.30
C ALA A 307 11.37 -2.58 20.11
N LYS A 308 10.45 -3.18 19.34
CA LYS A 308 10.47 -4.63 18.99
C LYS A 308 11.43 -4.93 17.85
N ILE A 309 11.78 -3.94 17.04
CA ILE A 309 12.64 -4.04 15.85
C ILE A 309 13.87 -3.12 15.95
N ALA A 310 14.33 -2.81 17.15
CA ALA A 310 15.41 -1.84 17.39
C ALA A 310 16.72 -2.16 16.64
N ASP A 311 17.06 -3.44 16.49
CA ASP A 311 18.25 -3.87 15.74
C ASP A 311 18.10 -3.57 14.24
N PHE A 312 16.89 -3.74 13.70
CA PHE A 312 16.59 -3.40 12.32
C PHE A 312 16.66 -1.88 12.10
N VAL A 313 16.02 -1.09 12.96
CA VAL A 313 16.06 0.38 12.92
C VAL A 313 17.50 0.89 12.96
N ALA A 314 18.32 0.36 13.86
CA ALA A 314 19.74 0.74 13.92
C ALA A 314 20.51 0.37 12.64
N LYS A 315 20.21 -0.78 12.02
CA LYS A 315 20.79 -1.21 10.76
C LYS A 315 20.34 -0.32 9.60
N LEU A 316 19.06 0.02 9.54
CA LEU A 316 18.45 0.90 8.55
C LEU A 316 19.16 2.27 8.54
N ASP A 317 19.22 2.93 9.70
CA ASP A 317 19.86 4.23 9.86
C ASP A 317 21.36 4.18 9.58
N SER A 318 22.04 3.12 10.03
CA SER A 318 23.47 2.94 9.76
C SER A 318 23.78 2.77 8.26
N ASN A 319 22.97 2.01 7.52
CA ASN A 319 23.11 1.86 6.07
C ASN A 319 22.84 3.19 5.36
N TRP A 320 21.80 3.91 5.79
CA TRP A 320 21.45 5.21 5.25
C TRP A 320 22.55 6.26 5.41
N GLN A 321 23.15 6.34 6.62
CA GLN A 321 24.28 7.24 6.90
C GLN A 321 25.55 6.84 6.12
N ALA A 322 25.81 5.55 5.95
CA ALA A 322 26.94 5.07 5.16
C ALA A 322 26.88 5.50 3.68
N ARG A 323 25.72 5.85 3.18
CA ARG A 323 25.49 6.44 1.84
C ARG A 323 25.71 7.96 1.80
N GLY A 324 26.08 8.59 2.91
CA GLY A 324 26.37 10.02 3.03
C GLY A 324 25.19 10.87 3.43
N ASN A 325 24.10 10.28 3.86
CA ASN A 325 22.89 10.97 4.32
C ASN A 325 22.97 11.34 5.81
N ALA A 326 22.12 12.27 6.26
CA ALA A 326 21.90 12.54 7.67
C ALA A 326 21.21 11.34 8.35
N ALA A 327 21.29 11.25 9.70
CA ALA A 327 20.52 10.26 10.43
C ALA A 327 19.01 10.41 10.16
N LEU A 328 18.30 9.29 10.15
CA LEU A 328 16.85 9.29 9.99
C LEU A 328 16.19 9.91 11.23
N GLU A 329 15.32 10.88 11.02
CA GLU A 329 14.50 11.50 12.07
C GLU A 329 13.23 10.70 12.36
N LEU A 330 12.84 9.86 11.43
CA LEU A 330 11.63 9.04 11.42
C LEU A 330 11.95 7.73 10.70
N ASN A 331 11.32 6.62 11.12
CA ASN A 331 11.47 5.33 10.44
C ASN A 331 10.17 4.87 9.77
N ALA A 332 9.19 5.77 9.66
CA ALA A 332 7.87 5.50 9.12
C ALA A 332 7.95 4.88 7.73
N TYR A 333 7.27 3.74 7.56
CA TYR A 333 7.22 2.94 6.33
C TYR A 333 8.58 2.45 5.79
N GLY A 334 9.67 2.68 6.53
CA GLY A 334 10.99 2.11 6.21
C GLY A 334 11.02 0.58 6.30
N PRO A 335 10.52 -0.05 7.39
CA PRO A 335 10.35 -1.50 7.47
C PRO A 335 9.46 -2.07 6.38
N GLU A 336 8.33 -1.43 6.10
CA GLU A 336 7.35 -1.83 5.08
C GLU A 336 7.95 -1.76 3.68
N THR A 337 8.77 -0.75 3.40
CA THR A 337 9.48 -0.61 2.11
C THR A 337 10.58 -1.66 1.95
N TYR A 338 11.32 -1.93 3.02
CA TYR A 338 12.31 -3.01 3.03
C TYR A 338 11.64 -4.35 2.70
N ASP A 339 10.54 -4.67 3.37
CA ASP A 339 9.83 -5.92 3.17
C ASP A 339 9.20 -6.03 1.79
N ALA A 340 8.67 -4.95 1.24
CA ALA A 340 8.16 -4.90 -0.13
C ALA A 340 9.22 -5.34 -1.16
N VAL A 341 10.45 -4.86 -1.01
CA VAL A 341 11.56 -5.23 -1.90
C VAL A 341 11.99 -6.69 -1.70
N ILE A 342 12.03 -7.16 -0.45
CA ILE A 342 12.38 -8.55 -0.14
C ILE A 342 11.37 -9.53 -0.74
N VAL A 343 10.06 -9.32 -0.53
CA VAL A 343 9.03 -10.25 -1.05
C VAL A 343 8.97 -10.25 -2.57
N LEU A 344 9.20 -9.10 -3.23
CA LEU A 344 9.33 -9.02 -4.69
C LEU A 344 10.48 -9.87 -5.21
N ALA A 345 11.65 -9.79 -4.55
CA ALA A 345 12.82 -10.59 -4.93
C ALA A 345 12.61 -12.10 -4.68
N LEU A 346 11.98 -12.47 -3.56
CA LEU A 346 11.65 -13.87 -3.25
C LEU A 346 10.64 -14.43 -4.24
N ALA A 347 9.59 -13.66 -4.60
CA ALA A 347 8.60 -14.06 -5.57
C ALA A 347 9.21 -14.23 -6.98
N ALA A 348 10.14 -13.35 -7.38
CA ALA A 348 10.88 -13.49 -8.64
C ALA A 348 11.74 -14.76 -8.64
N LEU A 349 12.41 -15.08 -7.52
CA LEU A 349 13.22 -16.27 -7.36
C LEU A 349 12.37 -17.54 -7.43
N GLU A 350 11.24 -17.58 -6.72
CA GLU A 350 10.27 -18.68 -6.72
C GLU A 350 9.65 -18.90 -8.12
N ALA A 351 9.31 -17.80 -8.81
CA ALA A 351 8.79 -17.83 -10.18
C ALA A 351 9.86 -18.22 -11.22
N ARG A 352 11.13 -18.18 -10.86
CA ARG A 352 12.29 -18.27 -11.78
C ARG A 352 12.12 -17.31 -12.98
N SER A 353 11.58 -16.14 -12.72
CA SER A 353 11.25 -15.14 -13.75
C SER A 353 11.22 -13.74 -13.14
N THR A 354 11.62 -12.74 -13.91
CA THR A 354 11.53 -11.34 -13.52
C THR A 354 10.34 -10.62 -14.15
N GLN A 355 9.47 -11.33 -14.87
CA GLN A 355 8.26 -10.70 -15.44
C GLN A 355 7.20 -10.46 -14.37
N GLY A 356 6.59 -9.27 -14.37
CA GLY A 356 5.62 -8.87 -13.34
C GLY A 356 4.48 -9.88 -13.13
N ALA A 357 3.91 -10.42 -14.22
CA ALA A 357 2.86 -11.43 -14.14
C ALA A 357 3.30 -12.74 -13.46
N ASN A 358 4.56 -13.17 -13.66
CA ASN A 358 5.10 -14.37 -13.01
C ASN A 358 5.38 -14.11 -11.52
N ILE A 359 5.87 -12.91 -11.20
CA ILE A 359 6.17 -12.50 -9.82
C ILE A 359 4.85 -12.40 -9.03
N SER A 360 3.82 -11.76 -9.58
CA SER A 360 2.53 -11.57 -8.89
C SER A 360 1.88 -12.90 -8.48
N GLU A 361 1.97 -13.93 -9.30
CA GLU A 361 1.48 -15.28 -9.00
C GLU A 361 2.18 -15.93 -7.78
N LYS A 362 3.33 -15.41 -7.37
CA LYS A 362 4.17 -15.98 -6.30
C LYS A 362 4.19 -15.14 -5.02
N LEU A 363 3.73 -13.89 -5.06
CA LEU A 363 3.78 -13.00 -3.90
C LEU A 363 3.00 -13.58 -2.70
N GLN A 364 1.80 -14.10 -2.93
CA GLN A 364 1.02 -14.74 -1.88
C GLN A 364 1.71 -16.00 -1.33
N GLU A 365 2.35 -16.80 -2.20
CA GLU A 365 3.02 -18.03 -1.79
C GLU A 365 4.20 -17.74 -0.86
N VAL A 366 5.10 -16.82 -1.24
CA VAL A 366 6.33 -16.52 -0.47
C VAL A 366 6.07 -15.73 0.82
N SER A 367 4.87 -15.17 0.97
CA SER A 367 4.42 -14.43 2.16
C SER A 367 3.54 -15.26 3.11
N GLY A 368 3.49 -16.58 2.93
CA GLY A 368 2.77 -17.48 3.83
C GLY A 368 1.34 -17.84 3.43
N GLY A 369 0.79 -17.23 2.36
CA GLY A 369 -0.59 -17.49 1.89
C GLY A 369 -0.85 -18.93 1.44
N SER A 370 0.18 -19.70 1.13
CA SER A 370 0.07 -21.13 0.84
C SER A 370 -0.26 -21.98 2.09
N GLY A 371 -0.01 -21.47 3.29
CA GLY A 371 -0.21 -22.16 4.58
C GLY A 371 0.77 -23.30 4.87
N ASN A 372 1.75 -23.56 3.99
CA ASN A 372 2.69 -24.68 4.09
C ASN A 372 4.16 -24.22 4.01
N GLY A 373 4.43 -22.93 4.00
CA GLY A 373 5.78 -22.38 3.91
C GLY A 373 6.63 -22.62 5.15
N THR A 374 7.93 -22.62 4.96
CA THR A 374 8.92 -22.62 6.06
C THR A 374 9.22 -21.18 6.44
N LYS A 375 8.98 -20.81 7.70
CA LYS A 375 9.23 -19.47 8.23
C LYS A 375 10.70 -19.07 8.04
N CYS A 376 10.89 -17.86 7.56
CA CYS A 376 12.22 -17.23 7.38
C CYS A 376 12.07 -15.70 7.52
N THR A 377 13.17 -15.02 7.92
CA THR A 377 13.15 -13.61 8.31
C THR A 377 14.16 -12.75 7.55
N SER A 378 14.85 -13.32 6.58
CA SER A 378 15.79 -12.60 5.71
C SER A 378 15.73 -13.14 4.28
N PHE A 379 16.12 -12.31 3.31
CA PHE A 379 16.22 -12.77 1.92
C PHE A 379 17.10 -14.01 1.77
N ALA A 380 18.28 -14.00 2.40
CA ALA A 380 19.24 -15.11 2.26
C ALA A 380 18.69 -16.44 2.79
N GLU A 381 18.00 -16.42 3.93
CA GLU A 381 17.41 -17.62 4.54
C GLU A 381 16.26 -18.15 3.67
N CYS A 382 15.34 -17.26 3.25
CA CYS A 382 14.19 -17.63 2.42
C CYS A 382 14.66 -18.14 1.04
N ALA A 383 15.66 -17.50 0.43
CA ALA A 383 16.22 -17.92 -0.84
C ALA A 383 16.90 -19.30 -0.76
N ASP A 384 17.51 -19.67 0.39
CA ASP A 384 18.04 -21.02 0.59
C ASP A 384 16.93 -22.08 0.63
N ILE A 385 15.77 -21.75 1.22
CA ILE A 385 14.59 -22.62 1.21
C ILE A 385 14.09 -22.82 -0.23
N ILE A 386 13.90 -21.73 -0.97
CA ILE A 386 13.42 -21.75 -2.36
C ILE A 386 14.40 -22.52 -3.26
N ASN A 387 15.69 -22.22 -3.19
CA ASN A 387 16.72 -22.90 -3.97
C ASN A 387 16.87 -24.39 -3.61
N GLY A 388 16.48 -24.77 -2.39
CA GLY A 388 16.38 -26.16 -1.93
C GLY A 388 15.12 -26.88 -2.40
N GLY A 389 14.21 -26.22 -3.12
CA GLY A 389 12.93 -26.76 -3.59
C GLY A 389 11.82 -26.77 -2.53
N GLY A 390 11.95 -25.97 -1.47
CA GLY A 390 10.92 -25.70 -0.46
C GLY A 390 10.16 -24.42 -0.76
N THR A 391 9.06 -24.19 -0.04
CA THR A 391 8.30 -22.94 -0.08
C THR A 391 8.70 -22.06 1.09
N ALA A 392 9.09 -20.82 0.82
CA ALA A 392 9.37 -19.83 1.85
C ALA A 392 8.07 -19.24 2.44
N ASP A 393 8.14 -18.81 3.69
CA ASP A 393 7.09 -18.04 4.38
C ASP A 393 7.81 -16.90 5.12
N TYR A 394 7.92 -15.76 4.43
CA TYR A 394 8.69 -14.63 4.89
C TYR A 394 7.89 -13.76 5.86
N ASP A 395 8.46 -13.52 7.04
CA ASP A 395 8.00 -12.50 8.00
C ASP A 395 9.17 -11.52 8.24
N GLY A 396 8.99 -10.27 7.87
CA GLY A 396 10.05 -9.27 7.96
C GLY A 396 9.89 -8.32 9.16
N PRO A 397 10.68 -7.23 9.18
CA PRO A 397 10.62 -6.23 10.25
C PRO A 397 9.29 -5.48 10.32
N SER A 398 8.50 -5.36 9.26
CA SER A 398 7.16 -4.78 9.31
C SER A 398 6.11 -5.73 9.91
N GLY A 399 6.46 -6.99 10.14
CA GLY A 399 5.60 -8.01 10.75
C GLY A 399 5.27 -9.17 9.82
N ALA A 400 4.18 -9.87 10.08
CA ALA A 400 3.66 -10.88 9.18
C ALA A 400 3.06 -10.21 7.94
N ILE A 401 3.47 -10.66 6.75
CA ILE A 401 3.07 -10.04 5.47
C ILE A 401 2.36 -11.09 4.63
N THR A 402 1.35 -11.72 5.14
CA THR A 402 0.54 -12.66 4.34
C THR A 402 -0.43 -11.88 3.48
N PHE A 403 -0.29 -11.95 2.15
CA PHE A 403 -1.23 -11.32 1.22
C PHE A 403 -2.48 -12.16 1.03
N ASN A 404 -3.61 -11.48 0.95
CA ASN A 404 -4.87 -12.06 0.49
C ASN A 404 -4.95 -12.09 -1.05
N ASP A 405 -6.09 -12.53 -1.59
CA ASP A 405 -6.30 -12.67 -3.04
C ASP A 405 -6.30 -11.34 -3.82
N VAL A 406 -6.33 -10.20 -3.12
CA VAL A 406 -6.33 -8.85 -3.72
C VAL A 406 -5.08 -8.03 -3.38
N GLY A 407 -4.01 -8.69 -2.89
CA GLY A 407 -2.73 -8.03 -2.63
C GLY A 407 -2.66 -7.19 -1.34
N ASP A 408 -3.71 -7.24 -0.50
CA ASP A 408 -3.71 -6.61 0.83
C ASP A 408 -3.08 -7.53 1.88
N PRO A 409 -2.35 -6.99 2.89
CA PRO A 409 -1.91 -7.80 4.02
C PRO A 409 -3.11 -8.27 4.85
N THR A 410 -3.10 -9.54 5.28
CA THR A 410 -4.15 -10.12 6.13
C THR A 410 -4.06 -9.70 7.58
N ASP A 411 -2.87 -9.31 8.01
CA ASP A 411 -2.56 -8.83 9.35
C ASP A 411 -2.10 -7.38 9.29
N GLY A 412 -2.41 -6.61 10.32
CA GLY A 412 -1.99 -5.22 10.42
C GLY A 412 -1.99 -4.77 11.87
N ASN A 413 -1.03 -3.93 12.22
CA ASN A 413 -0.99 -3.30 13.53
C ASN A 413 -1.21 -1.81 13.37
N ILE A 414 -2.03 -1.22 14.24
CA ILE A 414 -2.18 0.22 14.37
C ILE A 414 -1.66 0.62 15.74
N LEU A 415 -0.59 1.38 15.74
CA LEU A 415 -0.01 1.97 16.94
C LEU A 415 -0.80 3.21 17.33
N ILE A 416 -0.92 3.46 18.62
CA ILE A 416 -1.37 4.74 19.16
C ILE A 416 -0.14 5.44 19.69
N GLN A 417 0.08 6.67 19.23
CA GLN A 417 1.14 7.55 19.68
C GLN A 417 0.55 8.76 20.38
N GLN A 418 1.35 9.36 21.25
CA GLN A 418 1.00 10.60 21.96
C GLN A 418 2.18 11.56 21.91
N PHE A 419 1.90 12.82 21.66
CA PHE A 419 2.89 13.89 21.68
C PHE A 419 3.30 14.26 23.10
N ASP A 420 4.59 14.39 23.30
CA ASP A 420 5.18 14.90 24.54
C ASP A 420 5.20 16.44 24.57
N GLY A 421 5.74 17.02 25.68
CA GLY A 421 5.89 18.46 25.84
C GLY A 421 6.87 19.14 24.85
N ASN A 422 7.62 18.36 24.05
CA ASN A 422 8.47 18.85 22.98
C ASN A 422 7.84 18.69 21.60
N ASN A 423 6.58 18.29 21.52
CA ASN A 423 5.86 17.96 20.28
C ASN A 423 6.47 16.79 19.50
N VAL A 424 7.03 15.81 20.20
CA VAL A 424 7.56 14.58 19.62
C VAL A 424 6.60 13.44 19.94
N PRO A 425 6.09 12.69 18.94
CA PRO A 425 5.18 11.58 19.17
C PRO A 425 5.94 10.34 19.65
N ALA A 426 5.36 9.60 20.59
CA ALA A 426 5.88 8.34 21.08
C ALA A 426 4.77 7.30 21.21
N THR A 427 5.07 6.04 20.91
CA THR A 427 4.10 4.94 20.99
C THR A 427 3.70 4.71 22.47
N ILE A 428 2.40 4.76 22.74
CA ILE A 428 1.80 4.46 24.04
C ILE A 428 1.00 3.16 24.07
N ARG A 429 0.55 2.67 22.90
CA ARG A 429 -0.18 1.40 22.72
C ARG A 429 0.06 0.82 21.32
N GLY A 430 0.22 -0.53 21.19
CA GLY A 430 0.37 -1.26 19.93
C GLY A 430 1.04 -2.62 20.09
#